data_dda05e8b2ec97f0eea59b9d912b08c6e
#
_entry.id   dda05e8b2ec97f0eea59b9d912b08c6e
#
_cell.length_a   1.000
_cell.length_b   1.000
_cell.length_c   1.000
_cell.angle_alpha   90.00
_cell.angle_beta   90.00
_cell.angle_gamma   90.00
#
_symmetry.space_group_name_H-M   'P 1'
#
loop_
_entity.id
_entity.type
_entity.pdbx_description
1 polymer ?
#
loop_
_entity_poly.entity_id
_entity_poly.type
_entity_poly.pdbx_seq_one_letter_code
_entity_poly.pdbx_strand_id
1 'polypeptide(L)'
;ALNALNSAANPTTVLALLASLEAAEKRIAELEARAFNPAILDVIAERQRQQSVEGWMPEHDDEHCNGELAMAAVCYINETGTVNRNGGKPWGWPWDASWWKPNARRRNLVKAGALILAEIERIDRAAGIGKGE
;
A
#
# COMPACT_ATOMS: atom_id res chain seq x y z
N ALA A 1 -44.84 -22.15 -8.97
CA ALA A 1 -43.49 -21.80 -8.59
C ALA A 1 -42.52 -22.98 -8.77
N LEU A 2 -42.88 -24.16 -8.26
CA LEU A 2 -42.00 -25.36 -8.39
C LEU A 2 -41.85 -25.79 -9.85
N ASN A 3 -42.90 -25.70 -10.66
CA ASN A 3 -42.82 -26.06 -12.08
C ASN A 3 -41.95 -25.11 -12.87
N ALA A 4 -41.98 -23.82 -12.59
CA ALA A 4 -41.12 -22.85 -13.24
C ALA A 4 -39.67 -23.08 -12.86
N LEU A 5 -39.39 -23.38 -11.59
CA LEU A 5 -38.06 -23.69 -11.10
C LEU A 5 -37.50 -24.96 -11.75
N ASN A 6 -38.30 -26.02 -11.83
CA ASN A 6 -37.91 -27.28 -12.45
C ASN A 6 -37.65 -27.12 -13.94
N SER A 7 -38.43 -26.29 -14.66
CA SER A 7 -38.18 -26.00 -16.06
C SER A 7 -36.93 -25.21 -16.30
N ALA A 8 -36.57 -24.29 -15.41
CA ALA A 8 -35.36 -23.50 -15.50
C ALA A 8 -34.11 -24.32 -15.16
N ALA A 9 -34.24 -25.31 -14.30
CA ALA A 9 -33.11 -26.12 -13.79
C ALA A 9 -32.89 -27.41 -14.60
N ASN A 10 -32.96 -27.34 -15.94
CA ASN A 10 -32.64 -28.50 -16.79
C ASN A 10 -31.11 -28.78 -16.77
N PRO A 11 -30.67 -30.01 -17.13
CA PRO A 11 -29.29 -30.38 -17.06
C PRO A 11 -28.32 -29.45 -17.84
N THR A 12 -28.74 -28.98 -19.02
CA THR A 12 -27.90 -28.07 -19.81
C THR A 12 -27.73 -26.74 -19.13
N THR A 13 -28.77 -26.18 -18.56
CA THR A 13 -28.75 -24.91 -17.82
C THR A 13 -27.87 -25.05 -16.54
N VAL A 14 -28.04 -26.16 -15.83
CA VAL A 14 -27.25 -26.44 -14.61
C VAL A 14 -25.75 -26.53 -14.93
N LEU A 15 -25.37 -27.22 -16.00
CA LEU A 15 -23.97 -27.34 -16.42
C LEU A 15 -23.39 -25.99 -16.82
N ALA A 16 -24.17 -25.14 -17.52
CA ALA A 16 -23.74 -23.80 -17.90
C ALA A 16 -23.50 -22.93 -16.68
N LEU A 17 -24.38 -22.98 -15.69
CA LEU A 17 -24.24 -22.23 -14.43
C LEU A 17 -23.04 -22.70 -13.62
N LEU A 18 -22.80 -24.00 -13.54
CA LEU A 18 -21.63 -24.55 -12.86
C LEU A 18 -20.34 -24.10 -13.53
N ALA A 19 -20.27 -24.12 -14.86
CA ALA A 19 -19.11 -23.64 -15.60
C ALA A 19 -18.84 -22.15 -15.35
N SER A 20 -19.91 -21.33 -15.31
CA SER A 20 -19.80 -19.90 -14.98
C SER A 20 -19.31 -19.68 -13.55
N LEU A 21 -19.82 -20.47 -12.60
CA LEU A 21 -19.39 -20.39 -11.20
C LEU A 21 -17.92 -20.76 -11.05
N GLU A 22 -17.48 -21.85 -11.68
CA GLU A 22 -16.07 -22.26 -11.65
C GLU A 22 -15.17 -21.20 -12.24
N ALA A 23 -15.55 -20.59 -13.36
CA ALA A 23 -14.78 -19.50 -13.97
C ALA A 23 -14.69 -18.29 -13.05
N ALA A 24 -15.80 -17.93 -12.40
CA ALA A 24 -15.83 -16.82 -11.44
C ALA A 24 -14.96 -17.10 -10.21
N GLU A 25 -15.03 -18.31 -9.66
CA GLU A 25 -14.21 -18.72 -8.52
C GLU A 25 -12.71 -18.68 -8.86
N LYS A 26 -12.35 -19.16 -10.05
CA LYS A 26 -10.97 -19.09 -10.53
C LYS A 26 -10.50 -17.63 -10.66
N ARG A 27 -11.34 -16.76 -11.21
CA ARG A 27 -10.99 -15.35 -11.35
C ARG A 27 -10.84 -14.66 -10.01
N ILE A 28 -11.70 -14.97 -9.04
CA ILE A 28 -11.58 -14.45 -7.67
C ILE A 28 -10.25 -14.89 -7.06
N ALA A 29 -9.90 -16.19 -7.18
CA ALA A 29 -8.64 -16.70 -6.65
C ALA A 29 -7.42 -16.02 -7.29
N GLU A 30 -7.46 -15.77 -8.61
CA GLU A 30 -6.39 -15.03 -9.31
C GLU A 30 -6.26 -13.59 -8.82
N LEU A 31 -7.38 -12.90 -8.62
CA LEU A 31 -7.40 -11.52 -8.12
C LEU A 31 -6.90 -11.44 -6.68
N GLU A 32 -7.32 -12.38 -5.83
CA GLU A 32 -6.85 -12.47 -4.45
C GLU A 32 -5.35 -12.74 -4.37
N ALA A 33 -4.84 -13.64 -5.23
CA ALA A 33 -3.42 -13.93 -5.28
C ALA A 33 -2.58 -12.71 -5.67
N ARG A 34 -3.10 -11.85 -6.55
CA ARG A 34 -2.45 -10.59 -6.91
C ARG A 34 -2.52 -9.58 -5.78
N ALA A 35 -3.67 -9.49 -5.10
CA ALA A 35 -3.88 -8.58 -3.97
C ALA A 35 -3.02 -8.95 -2.76
N PHE A 36 -2.69 -10.22 -2.58
CA PHE A 36 -1.91 -10.72 -1.46
C PHE A 36 -0.41 -10.84 -1.74
N ASN A 37 0.11 -10.09 -2.73
CA ASN A 37 1.56 -10.01 -2.91
C ASN A 37 2.21 -9.45 -1.63
N PRO A 38 3.15 -10.21 -1.00
CA PRO A 38 3.74 -9.80 0.27
C PRO A 38 4.40 -8.41 0.24
N ALA A 39 5.02 -8.05 -0.86
CA ALA A 39 5.69 -6.74 -0.98
C ALA A 39 4.67 -5.60 -0.90
N ILE A 40 3.56 -5.72 -1.61
CA ILE A 40 2.50 -4.71 -1.60
C ILE A 40 1.85 -4.64 -0.23
N LEU A 41 1.53 -5.79 0.36
CA LEU A 41 0.91 -5.84 1.70
C LEU A 41 1.81 -5.21 2.75
N ASP A 42 3.10 -5.46 2.69
CA ASP A 42 4.04 -4.90 3.66
C ASP A 42 4.14 -3.38 3.55
N VAL A 43 4.09 -2.84 2.34
CA VAL A 43 4.10 -1.39 2.12
C VAL A 43 2.81 -0.76 2.67
N ILE A 44 1.66 -1.38 2.39
CA ILE A 44 0.37 -0.91 2.92
C ILE A 44 0.36 -0.97 4.46
N ALA A 45 0.82 -2.07 5.03
CA ALA A 45 0.88 -2.24 6.48
C ALA A 45 1.80 -1.21 7.13
N GLU A 46 2.93 -0.91 6.50
CA GLU A 46 3.85 0.11 7.01
C GLU A 46 3.22 1.50 6.94
N ARG A 47 2.51 1.82 5.86
CA ARG A 47 1.80 3.09 5.78
C ARG A 47 0.78 3.23 6.92
N GLN A 48 0.03 2.18 7.20
CA GLN A 48 -0.92 2.15 8.30
C GLN A 48 -0.22 2.28 9.67
N ARG A 49 0.92 1.64 9.82
CA ARG A 49 1.73 1.75 11.06
C ARG A 49 2.22 3.19 11.25
N GLN A 50 2.71 3.83 10.21
CA GLN A 50 3.15 5.23 10.28
C GLN A 50 2.01 6.15 10.72
N GLN A 51 0.80 5.87 10.27
CA GLN A 51 -0.39 6.63 10.69
C GLN A 51 -0.74 6.37 12.16
N SER A 52 -0.82 5.10 12.56
CA SER A 52 -1.33 4.74 13.88
C SER A 52 -0.28 4.82 14.99
N VAL A 53 0.97 4.50 14.70
CA VAL A 53 2.05 4.44 15.70
C VAL A 53 2.83 5.76 15.74
N GLU A 54 3.20 6.29 14.55
CA GLU A 54 3.99 7.51 14.47
C GLU A 54 3.10 8.78 14.45
N GLY A 55 1.80 8.63 14.25
CA GLY A 55 0.88 9.75 14.18
C GLY A 55 0.90 10.52 12.87
N TRP A 56 1.44 9.94 11.81
CA TRP A 56 1.58 10.59 10.51
C TRP A 56 0.29 10.51 9.70
N MET A 57 -0.72 11.18 10.21
CA MET A 57 -2.03 11.28 9.58
C MET A 57 -1.99 12.23 8.37
N PRO A 58 -3.03 12.21 7.49
CA PRO A 58 -3.06 13.09 6.33
C PRO A 58 -2.81 14.57 6.65
N GLU A 59 -3.32 15.06 7.75
CA GLU A 59 -3.12 16.45 8.18
C GLU A 59 -1.65 16.74 8.49
N HIS A 60 -0.95 15.78 9.08
CA HIS A 60 0.49 15.86 9.34
C HIS A 60 1.26 15.88 8.01
N ASP A 61 0.90 14.96 7.10
CA ASP A 61 1.58 14.87 5.80
C ASP A 61 1.40 16.16 5.00
N ASP A 62 0.24 16.80 5.10
CA ASP A 62 -0.07 18.03 4.37
C ASP A 62 0.81 19.22 4.81
N GLU A 63 1.37 19.17 6.01
CA GLU A 63 2.34 20.18 6.47
C GLU A 63 3.69 20.05 5.79
N HIS A 64 4.01 18.89 5.22
CA HIS A 64 5.29 18.61 4.58
C HIS A 64 5.22 18.80 3.07
N CYS A 65 4.96 20.03 2.65
CA CYS A 65 4.75 20.35 1.24
C CYS A 65 6.02 20.74 0.47
N ASN A 66 7.20 20.65 1.08
CA ASN A 66 8.48 21.02 0.46
C ASN A 66 9.33 19.79 0.12
N GLY A 67 8.70 18.63 -0.10
CA GLY A 67 9.40 17.42 -0.49
C GLY A 67 9.99 16.62 0.66
N GLU A 68 9.62 16.91 1.90
CA GLU A 68 10.16 16.24 3.09
C GLU A 68 9.87 14.73 3.06
N LEU A 69 8.64 14.33 2.73
CA LEU A 69 8.26 12.91 2.66
C LEU A 69 9.09 12.18 1.60
N ALA A 70 9.24 12.78 0.42
CA ALA A 70 10.04 12.20 -0.66
C ALA A 70 11.52 12.12 -0.27
N MET A 71 12.05 13.15 0.37
CA MET A 71 13.46 13.14 0.81
C MET A 71 13.71 12.09 1.89
N ALA A 72 12.77 11.91 2.81
CA ALA A 72 12.87 10.83 3.80
C ALA A 72 12.89 9.45 3.13
N ALA A 73 12.06 9.26 2.09
CA ALA A 73 12.09 8.03 1.30
C ALA A 73 13.46 7.81 0.65
N VAL A 74 14.05 8.85 0.07
CA VAL A 74 15.40 8.79 -0.52
C VAL A 74 16.42 8.33 0.53
N CYS A 75 16.35 8.86 1.74
CA CYS A 75 17.26 8.47 2.82
C CYS A 75 17.15 6.97 3.13
N TYR A 76 15.94 6.42 3.20
CA TYR A 76 15.75 4.98 3.41
C TYR A 76 16.20 4.15 2.20
N ILE A 77 15.99 4.64 0.98
CA ILE A 77 16.46 3.95 -0.24
C ILE A 77 17.99 3.87 -0.25
N ASN A 78 18.66 4.95 0.12
CA ASN A 78 20.12 5.01 0.14
C ASN A 78 20.73 4.24 1.29
N GLU A 79 19.95 3.84 2.27
CA GLU A 79 20.45 3.15 3.46
C GLU A 79 20.80 1.70 3.15
N THR A 80 22.07 1.45 2.93
CA THR A 80 22.58 0.12 2.55
C THR A 80 23.26 -0.64 3.69
N GLY A 81 23.32 -0.06 4.86
CA GLY A 81 24.10 -0.62 5.96
C GLY A 81 25.59 -0.29 5.91
N THR A 82 26.05 0.27 4.79
CA THR A 82 27.48 0.57 4.57
C THR A 82 27.82 2.04 4.79
N VAL A 83 26.83 2.90 4.85
CA VAL A 83 27.05 4.33 5.09
C VAL A 83 27.48 4.53 6.54
N ASN A 84 28.51 5.30 6.74
CA ASN A 84 29.02 5.60 8.07
C ASN A 84 27.94 6.29 8.91
N ARG A 85 27.74 5.71 10.07
CA ARG A 85 26.67 6.15 10.96
C ARG A 85 27.21 6.45 12.33
N ASN A 86 27.92 7.48 12.45
CA ASN A 86 28.38 7.95 13.75
C ASN A 86 27.20 8.43 14.62
N GLY A 87 26.08 7.70 14.59
CA GLY A 87 24.90 7.98 15.38
C GLY A 87 24.04 9.14 14.88
N GLY A 88 24.38 9.70 13.73
CA GLY A 88 23.67 10.85 13.18
C GLY A 88 22.66 10.50 12.10
N LYS A 89 21.82 11.45 11.78
CA LYS A 89 20.90 11.34 10.66
C LYS A 89 21.65 11.46 9.34
N PRO A 90 21.17 10.81 8.26
CA PRO A 90 21.81 10.92 6.95
C PRO A 90 21.62 12.32 6.36
N TRP A 91 22.47 12.66 5.39
CA TRP A 91 22.31 13.91 4.68
C TRP A 91 20.96 13.94 3.96
N GLY A 92 20.28 15.04 4.07
CA GLY A 92 18.95 15.22 3.46
C GLY A 92 17.78 14.75 4.32
N TRP A 93 18.05 14.12 5.48
CA TRP A 93 16.96 13.75 6.39
C TRP A 93 16.27 15.03 6.88
N PRO A 94 14.94 15.18 6.63
CA PRO A 94 14.26 16.46 6.86
C PRO A 94 13.85 16.71 8.31
N TRP A 95 13.92 15.67 9.14
CA TRP A 95 13.40 15.76 10.51
C TRP A 95 14.49 15.53 11.56
N ASP A 96 14.12 15.57 12.82
CA ASP A 96 15.04 15.29 13.92
C ASP A 96 15.60 13.87 13.80
N ALA A 97 16.84 13.69 14.27
CA ALA A 97 17.51 12.39 14.21
C ALA A 97 16.77 11.29 14.96
N SER A 98 15.95 11.64 15.96
CA SER A 98 15.17 10.67 16.72
C SER A 98 14.13 9.95 15.86
N TRP A 99 13.72 10.53 14.73
CA TRP A 99 12.79 9.93 13.79
C TRP A 99 13.48 9.03 12.76
N TRP A 100 14.81 9.06 12.70
CA TRP A 100 15.57 8.22 11.79
C TRP A 100 15.74 6.83 12.39
N LYS A 101 15.02 5.85 11.83
CA LYS A 101 14.95 4.48 12.36
C LYS A 101 15.30 3.45 11.28
N PRO A 102 16.54 3.39 10.84
CA PRO A 102 16.94 2.44 9.80
C PRO A 102 16.93 1.00 10.33
N ASN A 103 16.63 0.08 9.43
CA ASN A 103 16.56 -1.35 9.70
C ASN A 103 17.32 -2.12 8.61
N ALA A 104 17.01 -3.41 8.45
CA ALA A 104 17.53 -4.20 7.35
C ALA A 104 17.06 -3.63 6.00
N ARG A 105 17.79 -3.92 4.93
CA ARG A 105 17.57 -3.34 3.61
C ARG A 105 16.12 -3.44 3.13
N ARG A 106 15.54 -4.65 3.21
CA ARG A 106 14.16 -4.85 2.77
C ARG A 106 13.18 -3.97 3.57
N ARG A 107 13.37 -3.88 4.88
CA ARG A 107 12.51 -3.07 5.75
C ARG A 107 12.65 -1.58 5.42
N ASN A 108 13.84 -1.12 5.12
CA ASN A 108 14.08 0.26 4.70
C ASN A 108 13.37 0.59 3.39
N LEU A 109 13.38 -0.35 2.44
CA LEU A 109 12.65 -0.17 1.17
C LEU A 109 11.13 -0.14 1.39
N VAL A 110 10.62 -0.95 2.30
CA VAL A 110 9.19 -0.93 2.67
C VAL A 110 8.82 0.43 3.29
N LYS A 111 9.66 0.94 4.19
CA LYS A 111 9.46 2.27 4.79
C LYS A 111 9.49 3.37 3.73
N ALA A 112 10.43 3.29 2.80
CA ALA A 112 10.51 4.23 1.68
C ALA A 112 9.25 4.18 0.82
N GLY A 113 8.77 2.98 0.51
CA GLY A 113 7.53 2.79 -0.26
C GLY A 113 6.32 3.43 0.42
N ALA A 114 6.21 3.27 1.73
CA ALA A 114 5.13 3.88 2.50
C ALA A 114 5.20 5.42 2.48
N LEU A 115 6.40 5.98 2.57
CA LEU A 115 6.62 7.43 2.46
C LEU A 115 6.29 7.95 1.06
N ILE A 116 6.61 7.19 0.02
CA ILE A 116 6.24 7.53 -1.36
C ILE A 116 4.72 7.56 -1.50
N LEU A 117 4.02 6.57 -0.96
CA LEU A 117 2.56 6.56 -0.95
C LEU A 117 2.00 7.78 -0.24
N ALA A 118 2.56 8.13 0.93
CA ALA A 118 2.15 9.30 1.68
C ALA A 118 2.28 10.58 0.86
N GLU A 119 3.39 10.72 0.13
CA GLU A 119 3.63 11.90 -0.71
C GLU A 119 2.66 11.96 -1.90
N ILE A 120 2.42 10.84 -2.56
CA ILE A 120 1.45 10.77 -3.66
C ILE A 120 0.05 11.14 -3.16
N GLU A 121 -0.37 10.58 -2.03
CA GLU A 121 -1.66 10.89 -1.42
C GLU A 121 -1.78 12.37 -1.07
N ARG A 122 -0.71 12.97 -0.55
CA ARG A 122 -0.67 14.40 -0.24
C ARG A 122 -0.85 15.25 -1.50
N ILE A 123 -0.14 14.90 -2.57
CA ILE A 123 -0.26 15.60 -3.86
C ILE A 123 -1.68 15.47 -4.40
N ASP A 124 -2.25 14.27 -4.33
CA ASP A 124 -3.62 14.01 -4.79
C ASP A 124 -4.64 14.85 -4.01
N ARG A 125 -4.50 14.93 -2.68
CA ARG A 125 -5.39 15.78 -1.86
C ARG A 125 -5.26 17.25 -2.24
N ALA A 126 -4.03 17.74 -2.45
CA ALA A 126 -3.78 19.13 -2.84
C ALA A 126 -4.41 19.46 -4.20
N ALA A 127 -4.44 18.48 -5.10
CA ALA A 127 -5.07 18.63 -6.43
C ALA A 127 -6.58 18.38 -6.42
N GLY A 128 -7.14 17.94 -5.29
CA GLY A 128 -8.55 17.57 -5.18
C GLY A 128 -8.91 16.21 -5.73
N ILE A 129 -7.92 15.38 -6.04
CA ILE A 129 -8.13 14.03 -6.57
C ILE A 129 -8.54 13.12 -5.41
N GLY A 130 -9.53 12.27 -5.65
CA GLY A 130 -9.99 11.30 -4.65
C GLY A 130 -11.00 11.84 -3.66
N LYS A 131 -11.53 13.06 -3.86
CA LYS A 131 -12.55 13.65 -2.99
C LYS A 131 -13.98 13.37 -3.43
N GLY A 132 -14.20 12.38 -4.28
CA GLY A 132 -15.54 11.97 -4.67
C GLY A 132 -16.25 12.89 -5.63
N GLU A 133 -15.55 13.63 -6.41
CA GLU A 133 -16.11 14.52 -7.44
C GLU A 133 -16.47 13.75 -8.69
#